data_a37804637daa8a18f894e3dd3411f84e
#
_entry.id   a37804637daa8a18f894e3dd3411f84e
#
_cell.length_a   1.000
_cell.length_b   1.000
_cell.length_c   1.000
_cell.angle_alpha   90.00
_cell.angle_beta   90.00
_cell.angle_gamma   90.00
#
_symmetry.space_group_name_H-M   'P 1'
#
loop_
_entity.id
_entity.type
_entity.pdbx_description
1 polymer ?
#
loop_
_entity_poly.entity_id
_entity_poly.type
_entity_poly.pdbx_seq_one_letter_code
_entity_poly.pdbx_strand_id
1 'polypeptide(L)'
;MVSYLILCRSLTHAQRTARVLERSGISGNVMRTPQNIAGDGCGYCVKISEKWLTKALIILRQEGLGPKQVYVRREDNTFHEVEL
;
A
#
# COMPACT_ATOMS: atom_id res chain seq x y z
N MET A 1 3.82 12.72 -9.97
CA MET A 1 2.59 11.99 -9.66
C MET A 1 2.66 11.43 -8.25
N VAL A 2 1.61 11.61 -7.48
CA VAL A 2 1.56 11.12 -6.10
C VAL A 2 1.05 9.68 -6.08
N SER A 3 1.66 8.85 -5.27
CA SER A 3 1.21 7.48 -5.08
C SER A 3 1.20 7.13 -3.59
N TYR A 4 0.49 6.06 -3.25
CA TYR A 4 0.44 5.57 -1.88
C TYR A 4 1.07 4.19 -1.81
N LEU A 5 1.78 3.94 -0.72
CA LEU A 5 2.40 2.65 -0.44
C LEU A 5 1.69 2.04 0.75
N ILE A 6 1.01 0.92 0.50
CA ILE A 6 0.35 0.15 1.55
C ILE A 6 1.35 -0.87 2.07
N LEU A 7 1.84 -0.68 3.28
CA LEU A 7 2.87 -1.54 3.84
C LEU A 7 2.29 -2.90 4.26
N CYS A 8 2.99 -3.96 3.88
CA CYS A 8 2.59 -5.33 4.16
C CYS A 8 3.72 -6.06 4.88
N ARG A 9 3.36 -7.00 5.75
CA ARG A 9 4.34 -7.70 6.58
C ARG A 9 5.13 -8.78 5.84
N SER A 10 4.67 -9.22 4.67
CA SER A 10 5.33 -10.27 3.89
C SER A 10 4.98 -10.15 2.43
N LEU A 11 5.74 -10.85 1.58
CA LEU A 11 5.45 -10.92 0.15
C LEU A 11 4.08 -11.55 -0.09
N THR A 12 3.77 -12.62 0.62
CA THR A 12 2.47 -13.30 0.49
C THR A 12 1.32 -12.36 0.82
N HIS A 13 1.46 -11.59 1.90
CA HIS A 13 0.45 -10.62 2.29
C HIS A 13 0.29 -9.52 1.23
N ALA A 14 1.41 -9.04 0.68
CA ALA A 14 1.38 -8.02 -0.36
C ALA A 14 0.70 -8.54 -1.63
N GLN A 15 1.01 -9.78 -2.04
CA GLN A 15 0.38 -10.39 -3.22
C GLN A 15 -1.12 -10.57 -3.03
N ARG A 16 -1.53 -10.96 -1.83
CA ARG A 16 -2.94 -11.12 -1.50
C ARG A 16 -3.68 -9.78 -1.54
N THR A 17 -3.05 -8.75 -0.99
CA THR A 17 -3.59 -7.39 -0.99
C THR A 17 -3.77 -6.89 -2.43
N ALA A 18 -2.74 -7.05 -3.26
CA ALA A 18 -2.81 -6.62 -4.65
C ALA A 18 -3.90 -7.37 -5.43
N ARG A 19 -4.07 -8.67 -5.16
CA ARG A 19 -5.09 -9.48 -5.83
C ARG A 19 -6.51 -9.04 -5.47
N VAL A 20 -6.74 -8.74 -4.19
CA VAL A 20 -8.04 -8.23 -3.74
C VAL A 20 -8.36 -6.91 -4.42
N LEU A 21 -7.39 -6.01 -4.51
CA LEU A 21 -7.58 -4.73 -5.18
C LEU A 21 -7.86 -4.90 -6.67
N GLU A 22 -7.13 -5.80 -7.32
CA GLU A 22 -7.31 -6.06 -8.75
C GLU A 22 -8.73 -6.53 -9.08
N ARG A 23 -9.33 -7.34 -8.23
CA ARG A 23 -10.72 -7.78 -8.40
C ARG A 23 -11.71 -6.63 -8.40
N SER A 24 -11.33 -5.53 -7.77
CA SER A 24 -12.18 -4.32 -7.69
C SER A 24 -11.76 -3.27 -8.70
N GLY A 25 -10.90 -3.63 -9.65
CA GLY A 25 -10.47 -2.71 -10.71
C GLY A 25 -9.36 -1.76 -10.30
N ILE A 26 -8.70 -1.99 -9.17
CA ILE A 26 -7.61 -1.17 -8.70
C ILE A 26 -6.28 -1.87 -9.00
N SER A 27 -5.46 -1.24 -9.84
CA SER A 27 -4.15 -1.77 -10.16
C SER A 27 -3.16 -1.45 -9.04
N GLY A 28 -2.64 -2.49 -8.39
CA GLY A 28 -1.64 -2.34 -7.33
C GLY A 28 -0.36 -3.07 -7.71
N ASN A 29 0.78 -2.41 -7.52
CA ASN A 29 2.08 -2.98 -7.79
C ASN A 29 2.75 -3.44 -6.50
N VAL A 30 3.05 -4.74 -6.43
CA VAL A 30 3.83 -5.28 -5.31
C VAL A 30 5.29 -4.92 -5.52
N MET A 31 5.91 -4.35 -4.50
CA MET A 31 7.31 -3.96 -4.57
C MET A 31 7.96 -4.06 -3.19
N ARG A 32 9.28 -4.02 -3.18
CA ARG A 32 10.01 -3.93 -1.91
C ARG A 32 9.77 -2.56 -1.29
N THR A 33 9.54 -2.56 0.01
CA THR A 33 9.39 -1.30 0.75
C THR A 33 10.73 -0.55 0.74
N PRO A 34 10.74 0.75 0.39
CA PRO A 34 11.96 1.55 0.47
C PRO A 34 12.55 1.51 1.87
N GLN A 35 13.88 1.40 1.96
CA GLN A 35 14.57 1.24 3.23
C GLN A 35 14.29 2.36 4.23
N ASN A 36 14.14 3.56 3.75
CA ASN A 36 13.91 4.71 4.62
C ASN A 36 12.55 4.71 5.32
N ILE A 37 11.63 3.84 4.90
CA ILE A 37 10.32 3.71 5.55
C ILE A 37 10.02 2.28 5.98
N ALA A 38 10.89 1.33 5.65
CA ALA A 38 10.64 -0.08 5.94
C ALA A 38 10.60 -0.36 7.45
N GLY A 39 11.39 0.34 8.23
CA GLY A 39 11.50 0.07 9.66
C GLY A 39 11.79 -1.40 9.92
N ASP A 40 11.26 -1.91 11.03
CA ASP A 40 11.47 -3.31 11.41
C ASP A 40 10.30 -4.16 10.89
N GLY A 41 10.54 -4.92 9.83
CA GLY A 41 9.63 -5.98 9.42
C GLY A 41 8.65 -5.67 8.30
N CYS A 42 8.67 -4.48 7.71
CA CYS A 42 7.83 -4.18 6.56
C CYS A 42 8.63 -4.29 5.28
N GLY A 43 8.83 -5.53 4.79
CA GLY A 43 9.69 -5.80 3.64
C GLY A 43 9.05 -5.54 2.29
N TYR A 44 7.73 -5.55 2.20
CA TYR A 44 7.00 -5.40 0.93
C TYR A 44 5.84 -4.43 1.09
N CYS A 45 5.46 -3.80 -0.02
CA CYS A 45 4.31 -2.91 -0.03
C CYS A 45 3.60 -2.99 -1.37
N VAL A 46 2.39 -2.43 -1.41
CA VAL A 46 1.61 -2.34 -2.63
C VAL A 46 1.46 -0.86 -2.98
N LYS A 47 1.93 -0.49 -4.17
CA LYS A 47 1.82 0.89 -4.65
C LYS A 47 0.52 1.05 -5.43
N ILE A 48 -0.25 2.08 -5.08
CA ILE A 48 -1.48 2.42 -5.77
C ILE A 48 -1.50 3.90 -6.14
N SER A 49 -2.30 4.25 -7.14
CA SER A 49 -2.51 5.64 -7.53
C SER A 49 -3.31 6.38 -6.46
N GLU A 50 -3.04 7.68 -6.30
CA GLU A 50 -3.68 8.48 -5.28
C GLU A 50 -5.21 8.49 -5.37
N LYS A 51 -5.76 8.43 -6.58
CA LYS A 51 -7.21 8.46 -6.77
C LYS A 51 -7.93 7.25 -6.18
N TRP A 52 -7.21 6.16 -5.90
CA TRP A 52 -7.81 4.92 -5.42
C TRP A 52 -7.68 4.70 -3.92
N LEU A 53 -7.03 5.60 -3.19
CA LEU A 53 -6.73 5.34 -1.77
C LEU A 53 -7.97 5.03 -0.94
N THR A 54 -8.98 5.89 -1.00
CA THR A 54 -10.18 5.72 -0.16
C THR A 54 -10.90 4.41 -0.48
N LYS A 55 -11.08 4.15 -1.79
CA LYS A 55 -11.73 2.91 -2.22
C LYS A 55 -10.93 1.68 -1.81
N ALA A 56 -9.62 1.74 -1.96
CA ALA A 56 -8.74 0.63 -1.59
C ALA A 56 -8.84 0.32 -0.10
N LEU A 57 -8.82 1.34 0.75
CA LEU A 57 -8.91 1.14 2.18
C LEU A 57 -10.23 0.51 2.60
N ILE A 58 -11.34 0.94 1.99
CA ILE A 58 -12.65 0.37 2.27
C ILE A 58 -12.68 -1.11 1.90
N ILE A 59 -12.19 -1.44 0.70
CA ILE A 59 -12.18 -2.82 0.21
C ILE A 59 -11.31 -3.70 1.09
N LEU A 60 -10.11 -3.24 1.43
CA LEU A 60 -9.19 -4.03 2.25
C LEU A 60 -9.74 -4.28 3.65
N ARG A 61 -10.39 -3.30 4.25
CA ARG A 61 -11.01 -3.47 5.55
C ARG A 61 -12.12 -4.52 5.51
N GLN A 62 -12.92 -4.53 4.44
CA GLN A 62 -13.97 -5.53 4.25
C GLN A 62 -13.43 -6.94 4.13
N GLU A 63 -12.22 -7.08 3.58
CA GLU A 63 -11.58 -8.38 3.38
C GLU A 63 -10.67 -8.80 4.53
N GLY A 64 -10.66 -8.04 5.61
CA GLY A 64 -9.79 -8.33 6.74
C GLY A 64 -8.31 -8.03 6.48
N LEU A 65 -8.02 -7.24 5.46
CA LEU A 65 -6.66 -6.86 5.06
C LEU A 65 -6.37 -5.39 5.31
N GLY A 66 -7.11 -4.74 6.20
CA GLY A 66 -6.90 -3.33 6.50
C GLY A 66 -5.47 -3.07 6.91
N PRO A 67 -4.78 -2.15 6.23
CA PRO A 67 -3.37 -1.90 6.50
C PRO A 67 -3.18 -1.18 7.83
N LYS A 68 -2.05 -1.44 8.47
CA LYS A 68 -1.66 -0.73 9.69
C LYS A 68 -0.91 0.55 9.36
N GLN A 69 -0.19 0.56 8.24
CA GLN A 69 0.59 1.72 7.82
C GLN A 69 0.44 1.96 6.33
N VAL A 70 0.26 3.21 5.97
CA VAL A 70 0.22 3.67 4.59
C VAL A 70 1.09 4.91 4.50
N TYR A 71 1.94 4.97 3.48
CA TYR A 71 2.77 6.15 3.22
C TYR A 71 2.36 6.79 1.91
N VAL A 72 2.41 8.11 1.86
CA VAL A 72 2.29 8.84 0.61
C VAL A 72 3.69 9.11 0.07
N ARG A 73 3.89 8.83 -1.22
CA ARG A 73 5.10 9.18 -1.94
C ARG A 73 4.80 10.40 -2.80
N ARG A 74 5.49 11.49 -2.52
CA ARG A 74 5.29 12.75 -3.25
C ARG A 74 6.19 12.83 -4.48
N GLU A 75 5.94 13.84 -5.30
CA GLU A 75 6.67 13.99 -6.56
C GLU A 75 8.17 14.18 -6.39
N ASP A 76 8.60 14.73 -5.25
CA ASP A 76 10.02 14.91 -4.93
C ASP A 76 10.64 13.65 -4.30
N ASN A 77 9.93 12.50 -4.34
CA ASN A 77 10.36 11.23 -3.76
C ASN A 77 10.47 11.24 -2.23
N THR A 78 9.83 12.19 -1.56
CA THR A 78 9.70 12.13 -0.11
C THR A 78 8.53 11.25 0.29
N PHE A 79 8.62 10.66 1.49
CA PHE A 79 7.60 9.77 2.03
C PHE A 79 7.06 10.35 3.33
N HIS A 80 5.75 10.31 3.48
CA HIS A 80 5.09 10.77 4.70
C HIS A 80 4.03 9.75 5.11
N GLU A 81 4.01 9.42 6.39
CA GLU A 81 3.01 8.48 6.88
C GLU A 81 1.63 9.12 6.83
N VAL A 82 0.65 8.35 6.38
CA VAL A 82 -0.75 8.78 6.31
C VAL A 82 -1.45 8.33 7.59
N GLU A 83 -2.13 9.25 8.25
CA GLU A 83 -2.96 8.90 9.40
C GLU A 83 -4.22 8.20 8.92
N LEU A 84 -4.48 7.03 9.49
CA LEU A 84 -5.63 6.20 9.10
C LEU A 84 -6.82 6.33 10.06
#